data_d815c76e58142761848b50ace1596b5c
#
_entry.id   d815c76e58142761848b50ace1596b5c
#
_cell.length_a   1.000
_cell.length_b   1.000
_cell.length_c   1.000
_cell.angle_alpha   90.00
_cell.angle_beta   90.00
_cell.angle_gamma   90.00
#
_symmetry.space_group_name_H-M   'P 1'
#
loop_
_entity.id
_entity.type
_entity.pdbx_description
1 polymer ?
#
loop_
_entity_poly.entity_id
_entity_poly.type
_entity_poly.pdbx_seq_one_letter_code
_entity_poly.pdbx_strand_id
1 'polypeptide(L)'
;MMDEVEGSEKIAITHSLGCMNWMLAAMTGQFEKPFDRVLFVAPPDPIKTNEAEGIQGEPMDLHHPEVLPAIRANTKSLTIIASDNDRWLPRGIRIYEEALQQQAVVLPSAGHFSLDDGWGEWRGLVNWVEFDKPGDLLTR
;
A
#
# COMPACT_ATOMS: atom_id res chain seq x y z
N MET A 1 12.64 16.96 -21.87
CA MET A 1 12.20 16.17 -21.84
C MET A 1 12.52 15.05 -20.91
N MET A 2 12.70 13.93 -21.34
CA MET A 2 12.93 12.86 -20.40
C MET A 2 14.18 13.02 -19.57
N ASP A 3 15.09 13.81 -20.01
CA ASP A 3 16.31 14.03 -19.25
C ASP A 3 16.07 14.65 -17.90
N GLU A 4 15.03 15.45 -17.79
CA GLU A 4 14.72 16.07 -16.53
C GLU A 4 14.32 15.08 -15.46
N VAL A 5 13.86 13.90 -15.87
CA VAL A 5 13.46 12.88 -14.92
C VAL A 5 14.51 11.79 -14.77
N GLU A 6 15.61 11.90 -15.51
CA GLU A 6 16.71 10.97 -15.34
C GLU A 6 17.29 11.12 -13.94
N GLY A 7 17.42 10.00 -13.23
CA GLY A 7 17.90 10.02 -11.86
C GLY A 7 16.82 10.31 -10.83
N SER A 8 15.61 10.68 -11.27
CA SER A 8 14.50 10.88 -10.35
C SER A 8 13.89 9.54 -9.96
N GLU A 9 13.44 9.46 -8.73
CA GLU A 9 12.74 8.26 -8.27
C GLU A 9 11.31 8.23 -8.80
N LYS A 10 10.87 7.02 -9.14
CA LYS A 10 9.48 6.75 -9.46
C LYS A 10 8.84 6.14 -8.24
N ILE A 11 7.96 6.90 -7.59
CA ILE A 11 7.35 6.51 -6.32
C ILE A 11 5.84 6.45 -6.49
N ALA A 12 5.23 5.38 -5.97
CA ALA A 12 3.78 5.28 -5.88
C ALA A 12 3.37 5.26 -4.41
N ILE A 13 2.36 6.05 -4.09
CA ILE A 13 1.75 6.05 -2.76
C ILE A 13 0.28 5.74 -2.99
N THR A 14 -0.17 4.64 -2.41
CA THR A 14 -1.55 4.17 -2.59
C THR A 14 -2.23 4.10 -1.24
N HIS A 15 -3.53 4.35 -1.21
CA HIS A 15 -4.34 4.32 -0.01
C HIS A 15 -5.56 3.44 -0.22
N SER A 16 -5.83 2.56 0.75
CA SER A 16 -7.04 1.75 0.76
C SER A 16 -7.18 0.89 -0.51
N LEU A 17 -8.29 1.00 -1.22
CA LEU A 17 -8.52 0.27 -2.48
C LEU A 17 -7.44 0.52 -3.52
N GLY A 18 -6.79 1.67 -3.47
CA GLY A 18 -5.67 1.97 -4.37
C GLY A 18 -4.54 0.96 -4.25
N CYS A 19 -4.36 0.37 -3.06
CA CYS A 19 -3.36 -0.68 -2.88
C CYS A 19 -3.70 -1.92 -3.71
N MET A 20 -4.97 -2.33 -3.69
CA MET A 20 -5.44 -3.47 -4.47
C MET A 20 -5.38 -3.18 -5.96
N ASN A 21 -5.75 -1.96 -6.36
CA ASN A 21 -5.69 -1.56 -7.75
C ASN A 21 -4.25 -1.57 -8.27
N TRP A 22 -3.30 -1.14 -7.45
CA TRP A 22 -1.89 -1.19 -7.83
C TRP A 22 -1.42 -2.63 -8.04
N MET A 23 -1.81 -3.53 -7.13
CA MET A 23 -1.44 -4.95 -7.24
C MET A 23 -2.05 -5.58 -8.51
N LEU A 24 -3.30 -5.27 -8.80
CA LEU A 24 -3.96 -5.77 -10.02
C LEU A 24 -3.29 -5.23 -11.28
N ALA A 25 -2.92 -3.96 -11.28
CA ALA A 25 -2.20 -3.37 -12.41
C ALA A 25 -0.84 -4.04 -12.61
N ALA A 26 -0.15 -4.34 -11.51
CA ALA A 26 1.12 -5.06 -11.58
C ALA A 26 0.94 -6.46 -12.18
N MET A 27 -0.10 -7.17 -11.73
CA MET A 27 -0.39 -8.53 -12.20
C MET A 27 -0.79 -8.58 -13.68
N THR A 28 -1.38 -7.52 -14.20
CA THR A 28 -1.86 -7.47 -15.59
C THR A 28 -0.88 -6.75 -16.51
N GLY A 29 0.32 -6.46 -16.05
CA GLY A 29 1.38 -5.90 -16.89
C GLY A 29 1.15 -4.48 -17.34
N GLN A 30 0.47 -3.67 -16.52
CA GLN A 30 0.09 -2.31 -16.90
C GLN A 30 1.19 -1.27 -16.73
N PHE A 31 2.24 -1.60 -16.01
CA PHE A 31 3.34 -0.67 -15.77
C PHE A 31 4.47 -0.88 -16.76
N GLU A 32 4.87 0.16 -17.47
CA GLU A 32 5.97 0.09 -18.43
C GLU A 32 7.33 -0.06 -17.75
N LYS A 33 7.48 0.62 -16.61
CA LYS A 33 8.74 0.59 -15.86
C LYS A 33 8.45 0.32 -14.39
N PRO A 34 9.34 -0.40 -13.71
CA PRO A 34 9.17 -0.63 -12.28
C PRO A 34 9.30 0.66 -11.48
N PHE A 35 8.65 0.68 -10.33
CA PHE A 35 8.77 1.77 -9.38
C PHE A 35 10.02 1.57 -8.53
N ASP A 36 10.63 2.66 -8.11
CA ASP A 36 11.74 2.60 -7.15
C ASP A 36 11.22 2.28 -5.76
N ARG A 37 10.10 2.91 -5.39
CA ARG A 37 9.45 2.68 -4.10
C ARG A 37 7.94 2.70 -4.26
N VAL A 38 7.27 1.83 -3.51
CA VAL A 38 5.80 1.82 -3.40
C VAL A 38 5.44 1.80 -1.93
N LEU A 39 4.48 2.64 -1.55
CA LEU A 39 3.93 2.66 -0.20
C LEU A 39 2.45 2.29 -0.25
N PHE A 40 2.09 1.26 0.49
CA PHE A 40 0.69 0.89 0.71
C PHE A 40 0.26 1.47 2.05
N VAL A 41 -0.67 2.41 2.01
CA VAL A 41 -1.25 3.02 3.21
C VAL A 41 -2.62 2.42 3.45
N ALA A 42 -2.82 1.82 4.61
CA ALA A 42 -4.10 1.27 5.04
C ALA A 42 -4.72 0.32 4.01
N PRO A 43 -3.99 -0.70 3.54
CA PRO A 43 -4.58 -1.66 2.61
C PRO A 43 -5.73 -2.38 3.30
N PRO A 44 -6.92 -2.46 2.65
CA PRO A 44 -8.10 -3.02 3.29
C PRO A 44 -8.14 -4.54 3.17
N ASP A 45 -8.95 -5.15 4.02
CA ASP A 45 -9.21 -6.58 3.92
C ASP A 45 -10.03 -6.83 2.64
N PRO A 46 -9.53 -7.65 1.71
CA PRO A 46 -10.23 -7.89 0.44
C PRO A 46 -11.66 -8.41 0.63
N ILE A 47 -11.88 -9.25 1.63
CA ILE A 47 -13.22 -9.79 1.91
C ILE A 47 -14.15 -8.67 2.36
N LYS A 48 -13.69 -7.84 3.30
CA LYS A 48 -14.48 -6.73 3.82
C LYS A 48 -14.84 -5.74 2.72
N THR A 49 -13.88 -5.42 1.87
CA THR A 49 -14.09 -4.49 0.76
C THR A 49 -15.08 -5.05 -0.24
N ASN A 50 -14.95 -6.33 -0.58
CA ASN A 50 -15.83 -6.99 -1.53
C ASN A 50 -17.27 -6.96 -1.05
N GLU A 51 -17.50 -7.22 0.23
CA GLU A 51 -18.84 -7.15 0.83
C GLU A 51 -19.40 -5.74 0.82
N ALA A 52 -18.60 -4.77 1.24
CA ALA A 52 -19.05 -3.38 1.38
C ALA A 52 -19.42 -2.74 0.05
N GLU A 53 -18.69 -3.07 -1.01
CA GLU A 53 -18.92 -2.51 -2.34
C GLU A 53 -19.99 -3.26 -3.12
N GLY A 54 -20.54 -4.35 -2.57
CA GLY A 54 -21.52 -5.14 -3.27
C GLY A 54 -21.01 -5.79 -4.54
N ILE A 55 -19.70 -6.04 -4.59
CA ILE A 55 -19.04 -6.59 -5.77
C ILE A 55 -19.46 -8.06 -5.96
N GLN A 56 -19.82 -8.39 -7.19
CA GLN A 56 -20.12 -9.78 -7.56
C GLN A 56 -18.82 -10.53 -7.80
N GLY A 57 -18.74 -11.77 -7.34
CA GLY A 57 -17.58 -12.61 -7.56
C GLY A 57 -16.68 -12.73 -6.34
N GLU A 58 -15.50 -13.26 -6.56
CA GLU A 58 -14.59 -13.56 -5.48
C GLU A 58 -13.74 -12.35 -5.09
N PRO A 59 -13.48 -12.15 -3.79
CA PRO A 59 -12.54 -11.13 -3.37
C PRO A 59 -11.13 -11.46 -3.86
N MET A 60 -10.27 -10.44 -3.93
CA MET A 60 -8.88 -10.65 -4.31
C MET A 60 -8.20 -11.61 -3.34
N ASP A 61 -7.50 -12.59 -3.88
CA ASP A 61 -6.72 -13.54 -3.11
C ASP A 61 -5.27 -13.07 -3.02
N LEU A 62 -4.89 -12.56 -1.84
CA LEU A 62 -3.54 -12.06 -1.61
C LEU A 62 -2.48 -13.16 -1.72
N HIS A 63 -2.88 -14.41 -1.51
CA HIS A 63 -1.97 -15.56 -1.60
C HIS A 63 -1.92 -16.19 -3.00
N HIS A 64 -2.62 -15.59 -3.99
CA HIS A 64 -2.54 -16.09 -5.35
C HIS A 64 -1.07 -16.09 -5.79
N PRO A 65 -0.59 -17.18 -6.43
CA PRO A 65 0.85 -17.32 -6.74
C PRO A 65 1.43 -16.24 -7.64
N GLU A 66 0.63 -15.47 -8.33
CA GLU A 66 1.12 -14.39 -9.18
C GLU A 66 1.26 -13.05 -8.47
N VAL A 67 0.68 -12.90 -7.27
CA VAL A 67 0.65 -11.60 -6.58
C VAL A 67 2.06 -11.14 -6.19
N LEU A 68 2.74 -11.93 -5.39
CA LEU A 68 4.06 -11.53 -4.87
C LEU A 68 5.10 -11.38 -5.98
N PRO A 69 5.20 -12.31 -6.96
CA PRO A 69 6.11 -12.10 -8.08
C PRO A 69 5.82 -10.84 -8.88
N ALA A 70 4.53 -10.50 -9.08
CA ALA A 70 4.16 -9.29 -9.80
C ALA A 70 4.60 -8.03 -9.05
N ILE A 71 4.43 -8.01 -7.73
CA ILE A 71 4.89 -6.89 -6.91
C ILE A 71 6.40 -6.76 -7.04
N ARG A 72 7.13 -7.85 -6.87
CA ARG A 72 8.59 -7.84 -6.93
C ARG A 72 9.14 -7.43 -8.29
N ALA A 73 8.40 -7.75 -9.36
CA ALA A 73 8.80 -7.35 -10.71
C ALA A 73 8.54 -5.88 -10.98
N ASN A 74 7.63 -5.25 -10.22
CA ASN A 74 7.17 -3.89 -10.50
C ASN A 74 7.61 -2.85 -9.47
N THR A 75 8.33 -3.24 -8.43
CA THR A 75 8.96 -2.28 -7.53
C THR A 75 10.22 -2.85 -6.91
N LYS A 76 11.18 -1.97 -6.67
CA LYS A 76 12.43 -2.33 -5.99
C LYS A 76 12.22 -2.41 -4.49
N SER A 77 11.27 -1.65 -3.96
CA SER A 77 11.01 -1.56 -2.53
C SER A 77 9.53 -1.34 -2.27
N LEU A 78 8.98 -2.10 -1.34
CA LEU A 78 7.61 -1.96 -0.87
C LEU A 78 7.63 -1.64 0.61
N THR A 79 6.86 -0.64 1.00
CA THR A 79 6.60 -0.32 2.41
C THR A 79 5.11 -0.40 2.64
N ILE A 80 4.71 -0.98 3.76
CA ILE A 80 3.30 -1.10 4.14
C ILE A 80 3.14 -0.39 5.47
N ILE A 81 2.15 0.52 5.56
CA ILE A 81 1.80 1.13 6.83
C ILE A 81 0.31 0.92 7.08
N ALA A 82 -0.01 0.55 8.30
CA ALA A 82 -1.37 0.30 8.73
C ALA A 82 -1.57 0.78 10.15
N SER A 83 -2.81 0.82 10.58
CA SER A 83 -3.18 1.12 11.95
C SER A 83 -3.54 -0.16 12.68
N ASP A 84 -3.57 -0.09 14.00
CA ASP A 84 -4.04 -1.19 14.84
C ASP A 84 -5.57 -1.14 15.06
N ASN A 85 -6.26 -0.12 14.51
CA ASN A 85 -7.70 0.04 14.70
C ASN A 85 -8.45 0.42 13.41
N ASP A 86 -8.05 -0.13 12.28
CA ASP A 86 -8.69 0.15 11.00
C ASP A 86 -9.92 -0.77 10.81
N ARG A 87 -11.12 -0.16 10.71
CA ARG A 87 -12.36 -0.91 10.53
C ARG A 87 -12.46 -1.62 9.19
N TRP A 88 -11.66 -1.21 8.21
CA TRP A 88 -11.62 -1.86 6.90
C TRP A 88 -10.63 -3.01 6.84
N LEU A 89 -9.93 -3.28 7.94
CA LEU A 89 -8.95 -4.35 8.05
C LEU A 89 -9.22 -5.18 9.31
N PRO A 90 -10.42 -5.80 9.40
CA PRO A 90 -10.81 -6.49 10.65
C PRO A 90 -9.92 -7.67 11.02
N ARG A 91 -9.30 -8.34 10.06
CA ARG A 91 -8.39 -9.44 10.35
C ARG A 91 -6.97 -8.97 10.71
N GLY A 92 -6.72 -7.65 10.61
CA GLY A 92 -5.43 -7.07 10.92
C GLY A 92 -4.42 -7.15 9.78
N ILE A 93 -3.33 -6.41 9.94
CA ILE A 93 -2.32 -6.29 8.89
C ILE A 93 -1.55 -7.58 8.62
N ARG A 94 -1.65 -8.56 9.52
CA ARG A 94 -0.97 -9.84 9.32
C ARG A 94 -1.35 -10.53 8.02
N ILE A 95 -2.57 -10.33 7.52
CA ILE A 95 -2.97 -10.96 6.26
C ILE A 95 -2.07 -10.48 5.11
N TYR A 96 -1.64 -9.21 5.16
CA TYR A 96 -0.70 -8.68 4.18
C TYR A 96 0.73 -9.09 4.47
N GLU A 97 1.12 -9.06 5.75
CA GLU A 97 2.49 -9.44 6.11
C GLU A 97 2.81 -10.87 5.71
N GLU A 98 1.86 -11.78 5.92
CA GLU A 98 2.05 -13.18 5.55
C GLU A 98 2.03 -13.37 4.04
N ALA A 99 1.06 -12.76 3.36
CA ALA A 99 0.93 -12.92 1.91
C ALA A 99 2.10 -12.29 1.15
N LEU A 100 2.54 -11.11 1.57
CA LEU A 100 3.58 -10.36 0.88
C LEU A 100 4.97 -10.59 1.46
N GLN A 101 5.07 -11.42 2.50
CA GLN A 101 6.32 -11.78 3.14
C GLN A 101 7.12 -10.56 3.58
N GLN A 102 6.45 -9.65 4.26
CA GLN A 102 7.05 -8.39 4.67
C GLN A 102 6.37 -7.84 5.91
N GLN A 103 7.15 -7.31 6.86
CA GLN A 103 6.58 -6.63 8.02
C GLN A 103 6.04 -5.27 7.63
N ALA A 104 4.93 -4.88 8.26
CA ALA A 104 4.35 -3.57 8.08
C ALA A 104 4.78 -2.64 9.21
N VAL A 105 4.79 -1.34 8.92
CA VAL A 105 4.88 -0.30 9.94
C VAL A 105 3.48 -0.13 10.50
N VAL A 106 3.33 -0.18 11.83
CA VAL A 106 2.02 -0.03 12.48
C VAL A 106 1.98 1.28 13.25
N LEU A 107 1.03 2.14 12.90
CA LEU A 107 0.82 3.41 13.59
C LEU A 107 -0.40 3.28 14.50
N PRO A 108 -0.23 3.40 15.82
CA PRO A 108 -1.35 3.20 16.74
C PRO A 108 -2.47 4.20 16.54
N SER A 109 -3.71 3.72 16.63
CA SER A 109 -4.91 4.56 16.62
C SER A 109 -5.06 5.48 15.42
N ALA A 110 -4.52 5.07 14.27
CA ALA A 110 -4.58 5.87 13.04
C ALA A 110 -5.86 5.65 12.24
N GLY A 111 -6.69 4.68 12.62
CA GLY A 111 -7.91 4.36 11.90
C GLY A 111 -7.61 3.93 10.47
N HIS A 112 -8.34 4.48 9.51
CA HIS A 112 -8.15 4.16 8.09
C HIS A 112 -7.31 5.22 7.37
N PHE A 113 -6.60 6.06 8.13
CA PHE A 113 -5.77 7.16 7.60
C PHE A 113 -6.59 8.14 6.74
N SER A 114 -7.85 8.34 7.11
CA SER A 114 -8.76 9.22 6.37
C SER A 114 -8.98 10.53 7.13
N LEU A 115 -9.60 11.50 6.45
CA LEU A 115 -9.97 12.76 7.10
C LEU A 115 -10.91 12.54 8.27
N ASP A 116 -11.82 11.57 8.17
CA ASP A 116 -12.73 11.22 9.26
C ASP A 116 -12.00 10.71 10.49
N ASP A 117 -10.80 10.17 10.31
CA ASP A 117 -9.96 9.68 11.40
C ASP A 117 -8.99 10.75 11.90
N GLY A 118 -9.20 12.00 11.51
CA GLY A 118 -8.39 13.12 11.97
C GLY A 118 -7.13 13.39 11.20
N TRP A 119 -7.01 12.81 10.01
CA TRP A 119 -5.82 13.01 9.18
C TRP A 119 -5.98 14.23 8.27
N GLY A 120 -4.91 15.00 8.15
CA GLY A 120 -4.77 16.08 7.22
C GLY A 120 -3.35 16.04 6.71
N GLU A 121 -2.53 17.00 7.09
CA GLU A 121 -1.11 16.94 6.78
C GLU A 121 -0.46 15.77 7.50
N TRP A 122 0.43 15.08 6.79
CA TRP A 122 1.18 13.98 7.34
C TRP A 122 2.66 14.24 7.09
N ARG A 123 3.30 14.87 8.06
CA ARG A 123 4.70 15.25 7.94
C ARG A 123 5.61 14.05 7.76
N GLY A 124 5.30 12.95 8.43
CA GLY A 124 6.08 11.73 8.31
C GLY A 124 6.08 11.17 6.89
N LEU A 125 4.98 11.32 6.16
CA LEU A 125 4.91 10.90 4.77
C LEU A 125 5.86 11.74 3.89
N VAL A 126 5.84 13.04 4.10
CA VAL A 126 6.74 13.95 3.37
C VAL A 126 8.19 13.57 3.63
N ASN A 127 8.53 13.31 4.90
CA ASN A 127 9.88 12.90 5.27
C ASN A 127 10.25 11.57 4.64
N TRP A 128 9.31 10.62 4.59
CA TRP A 128 9.57 9.32 3.96
C TRP A 128 9.88 9.48 2.48
N VAL A 129 9.14 10.35 1.79
CA VAL A 129 9.40 10.62 0.36
C VAL A 129 10.80 11.17 0.18
N GLU A 130 11.24 12.11 1.05
CA GLU A 130 12.55 12.73 0.93
C GLU A 130 13.72 11.84 1.36
N PHE A 131 13.55 11.10 2.47
CA PHE A 131 14.67 10.44 3.12
C PHE A 131 14.64 8.91 3.09
N ASP A 132 13.53 8.32 2.66
CA ASP A 132 13.35 6.88 2.55
C ASP A 132 13.63 6.12 3.86
N LYS A 133 13.13 6.65 4.97
CA LYS A 133 13.24 6.00 6.28
C LYS A 133 11.85 5.60 6.76
N PRO A 134 11.52 4.29 6.78
CA PRO A 134 10.18 3.85 7.18
C PRO A 134 9.73 4.34 8.55
N GLY A 135 10.67 4.51 9.49
CA GLY A 135 10.34 5.04 10.82
C GLY A 135 9.75 6.45 10.81
N ASP A 136 10.04 7.23 9.76
CA ASP A 136 9.50 8.59 9.64
C ASP A 136 7.98 8.56 9.50
N LEU A 137 7.41 7.48 8.96
CA LEU A 137 5.98 7.32 8.78
C LEU A 137 5.22 7.30 10.11
N LEU A 138 5.90 7.04 11.21
CA LEU A 138 5.28 7.06 12.55
C LEU A 138 5.01 8.47 13.05
N THR A 139 5.53 9.49 12.38
CA THR A 139 5.31 10.89 12.75
C THR A 139 4.09 11.43 11.99
N ARG A 140 3.10 11.81 12.74
CA ARG A 140 1.86 12.33 12.20
C ARG A 140 1.97 13.77 11.75
#